data_bdd52b0b301da4c146bbe78624e72739
#
_entry.id   bdd52b0b301da4c146bbe78624e72739
#
_cell.length_a   1.000
_cell.length_b   1.000
_cell.length_c   1.000
_cell.angle_alpha   90.00
_cell.angle_beta   90.00
_cell.angle_gamma   90.00
#
_symmetry.space_group_name_H-M   'P 1'
#
loop_
_entity.id
_entity.type
_entity.pdbx_description
1 polymer ?
#
loop_
_entity_poly.entity_id
_entity_poly.type
_entity_poly.pdbx_seq_one_letter_code
_entity_poly.pdbx_strand_id
1 'polypeptide(L)'
;GGIVIVPKENDIMEFTPVQYPADRSEGDTITTHFDFHAMDDRLVKLDILGHDDPTVLRMLKDITGLDPQTIPLDDPETMKIFRTSEPLGVTLDELDCDVGSIAIPEFGTTFVRQMLKDTRPTTMEELLRISGLSHGTDVWLGNAQELVLSGTATLSQVICTRDDIMNYLILRGGDPSMSFKTMESVRKGRGLTPEMEEHMRSIDTPQWFIDSCKKIKYMFPRAHAAAYVMMAFRVAYYKVHMPLAFYSVYYTVRADAFDIAQAEGGAQKVLANINAIKKKGNDADKKEEDLLTILEVVFEMNKRGIELLPVDLYKSKASQFIIEDGKIRPPFSSVAGV
;
A
#
# COMPACT_ATOMS: atom_id res chain seq x y z
N GLY A 1 11.30 -0.63 14.01
CA GLY A 1 11.67 -1.12 15.34
C GLY A 1 10.49 -1.23 16.28
N GLY A 2 10.65 -1.91 17.42
CA GLY A 2 9.61 -2.08 18.42
C GLY A 2 9.93 -1.29 19.69
N ILE A 3 8.87 -0.79 20.34
CA ILE A 3 8.93 -0.15 21.65
C ILE A 3 8.14 -1.00 22.62
N VAL A 4 8.78 -1.40 23.72
CA VAL A 4 8.12 -2.13 24.81
C VAL A 4 7.50 -1.12 25.80
N ILE A 5 6.23 -1.31 26.09
CA ILE A 5 5.47 -0.48 27.03
C ILE A 5 5.46 -1.17 28.38
N VAL A 6 5.95 -0.48 29.40
CA VAL A 6 5.94 -0.93 30.78
C VAL A 6 4.85 -0.17 31.53
N PRO A 7 4.04 -0.85 32.38
CA PRO A 7 3.07 -0.17 33.27
C PRO A 7 3.77 0.89 34.12
N LYS A 8 3.06 1.99 34.41
CA LYS A 8 3.63 3.18 35.06
C LYS A 8 4.25 2.88 36.43
N GLU A 9 3.73 1.89 37.14
CA GLU A 9 4.14 1.51 38.49
C GLU A 9 5.29 0.49 38.53
N ASN A 10 5.75 0.01 37.36
CA ASN A 10 6.81 -0.99 37.25
C ASN A 10 8.07 -0.41 36.58
N ASP A 11 9.20 -1.04 36.86
CA ASP A 11 10.46 -0.81 36.14
C ASP A 11 10.69 -1.92 35.12
N ILE A 12 11.26 -1.58 33.95
CA ILE A 12 11.60 -2.57 32.91
C ILE A 12 12.53 -3.67 33.45
N MET A 13 13.41 -3.34 34.41
CA MET A 13 14.33 -4.31 35.01
C MET A 13 13.66 -5.36 35.88
N GLU A 14 12.37 -5.22 36.20
CA GLU A 14 11.57 -6.30 36.82
C GLU A 14 11.24 -7.43 35.83
N PHE A 15 11.33 -7.15 34.51
CA PHE A 15 10.96 -8.09 33.44
C PHE A 15 12.18 -8.61 32.67
N THR A 16 13.21 -7.78 32.47
CA THR A 16 14.39 -8.10 31.67
C THR A 16 15.57 -7.24 32.07
N PRO A 17 16.81 -7.75 32.00
CA PRO A 17 17.98 -6.88 31.96
C PRO A 17 17.92 -5.93 30.76
N VAL A 18 18.53 -4.77 30.87
CA VAL A 18 18.62 -3.79 29.80
C VAL A 18 20.06 -3.60 29.33
N GLN A 19 20.22 -3.18 28.08
CA GLN A 19 21.52 -2.99 27.45
C GLN A 19 21.46 -1.86 26.41
N TYR A 20 22.61 -1.36 26.01
CA TYR A 20 22.71 -0.51 24.82
C TYR A 20 22.69 -1.35 23.53
N PRO A 21 22.18 -0.82 22.40
CA PRO A 21 22.29 -1.49 21.09
C PRO A 21 23.74 -1.84 20.74
N ALA A 22 23.95 -2.92 19.97
CA ALA A 22 25.24 -3.60 19.77
C ALA A 22 26.42 -2.69 19.36
N ASP A 23 26.19 -1.56 18.68
CA ASP A 23 27.23 -0.67 18.18
C ASP A 23 27.32 0.68 18.95
N ARG A 24 26.66 0.79 20.11
CA ARG A 24 26.63 2.03 20.90
C ARG A 24 26.90 1.70 22.36
N SER A 25 27.96 2.29 22.91
CA SER A 25 28.28 2.19 24.33
C SER A 25 27.61 3.28 25.19
N GLU A 26 27.04 4.31 24.56
CA GLU A 26 26.38 5.43 25.22
C GLU A 26 25.22 5.95 24.35
N GLY A 27 24.15 6.45 24.95
CA GLY A 27 23.02 7.05 24.26
C GLY A 27 21.71 6.92 25.03
N ASP A 28 20.69 7.62 24.55
CA ASP A 28 19.34 7.63 25.14
C ASP A 28 18.51 6.38 24.80
N THR A 29 19.01 5.53 23.90
CA THR A 29 18.29 4.32 23.46
C THR A 29 18.75 3.12 24.28
N ILE A 30 17.84 2.53 25.03
CA ILE A 30 18.06 1.31 25.81
C ILE A 30 17.20 0.19 25.19
N THR A 31 17.76 -1.02 25.08
CA THR A 31 17.05 -2.20 24.57
C THR A 31 16.91 -3.27 25.64
N THR A 32 15.92 -4.11 25.50
CA THR A 32 15.75 -5.31 26.33
C THR A 32 16.82 -6.33 25.97
N HIS A 33 17.38 -7.02 26.97
CA HIS A 33 18.31 -8.10 26.74
C HIS A 33 17.58 -9.40 26.30
N PHE A 34 16.42 -9.66 26.92
CA PHE A 34 15.60 -10.81 26.53
C PHE A 34 14.85 -10.51 25.23
N ASP A 35 14.64 -11.54 24.42
CA ASP A 35 13.70 -11.50 23.31
C ASP A 35 12.28 -11.20 23.82
N PHE A 36 11.51 -10.43 23.06
CA PHE A 36 10.18 -10.01 23.49
C PHE A 36 9.25 -11.21 23.77
N HIS A 37 9.39 -12.33 23.06
CA HIS A 37 8.57 -13.52 23.28
C HIS A 37 8.74 -14.14 24.68
N ALA A 38 9.80 -13.81 25.40
CA ALA A 38 9.98 -14.23 26.78
C ALA A 38 9.13 -13.43 27.79
N MET A 39 8.48 -12.34 27.34
CA MET A 39 7.71 -11.44 28.19
C MET A 39 6.42 -10.93 27.53
N ASP A 40 5.99 -11.54 26.42
CA ASP A 40 4.82 -11.12 25.63
C ASP A 40 3.48 -11.35 26.33
N ASP A 41 3.47 -12.16 27.39
CA ASP A 41 2.32 -12.38 28.28
C ASP A 41 2.14 -11.26 29.32
N ARG A 42 3.12 -10.39 29.52
CA ARG A 42 3.16 -9.36 30.58
C ARG A 42 3.29 -7.95 30.07
N LEU A 43 3.96 -7.75 28.93
CA LEU A 43 4.26 -6.45 28.36
C LEU A 43 3.68 -6.31 26.95
N VAL A 44 3.39 -5.09 26.56
CA VAL A 44 2.92 -4.76 25.20
C VAL A 44 4.09 -4.22 24.39
N LYS A 45 4.27 -4.74 23.18
CA LYS A 45 5.18 -4.20 22.18
C LYS A 45 4.40 -3.44 21.11
N LEU A 46 4.79 -2.20 20.87
CA LEU A 46 4.33 -1.41 19.73
C LEU A 46 5.40 -1.45 18.63
N ASP A 47 5.05 -1.97 17.47
CA ASP A 47 5.91 -1.93 16.30
C ASP A 47 5.79 -0.57 15.62
N ILE A 48 6.90 0.16 15.57
CA ILE A 48 6.99 1.48 14.93
C ILE A 48 7.62 1.28 13.56
N LEU A 49 6.79 1.33 12.54
CA LEU A 49 7.17 1.21 11.14
C LEU A 49 7.06 2.58 10.48
N GLY A 50 8.15 3.02 9.86
CA GLY A 50 8.16 4.23 9.05
C GLY A 50 7.26 4.05 7.83
N HIS A 51 6.41 5.06 7.53
CA HIS A 51 5.52 5.06 6.39
C HIS A 51 5.36 6.46 5.84
N ASP A 52 5.37 6.60 4.51
CA ASP A 52 5.31 7.91 3.84
C ASP A 52 3.91 8.53 3.83
N ASP A 53 2.86 7.73 3.86
CA ASP A 53 1.48 8.20 3.66
C ASP A 53 1.02 9.24 4.68
N PRO A 54 1.32 9.15 5.99
CA PRO A 54 0.99 10.23 6.93
C PRO A 54 1.71 11.53 6.60
N THR A 55 2.96 11.47 6.14
CA THR A 55 3.74 12.63 5.69
C THR A 55 3.10 13.24 4.44
N VAL A 56 2.74 12.41 3.46
CA VAL A 56 2.03 12.84 2.23
C VAL A 56 0.74 13.56 2.58
N LEU A 57 -0.11 12.98 3.43
CA LEU A 57 -1.38 13.58 3.84
C LEU A 57 -1.17 14.90 4.60
N ARG A 58 -0.13 15.00 5.45
CA ARG A 58 0.22 16.24 6.14
C ARG A 58 0.65 17.33 5.17
N MET A 59 1.52 17.01 4.22
CA MET A 59 1.97 17.97 3.20
C MET A 59 0.81 18.42 2.31
N LEU A 60 -0.08 17.52 1.91
CA LEU A 60 -1.28 17.85 1.15
C LEU A 60 -2.19 18.80 1.93
N LYS A 61 -2.40 18.56 3.23
CA LYS A 61 -3.15 19.48 4.10
C LYS A 61 -2.50 20.87 4.17
N ASP A 62 -1.17 20.91 4.35
CA ASP A 62 -0.44 22.18 4.47
C ASP A 62 -0.49 23.01 3.18
N ILE A 63 -0.49 22.37 2.00
CA ILE A 63 -0.56 23.05 0.70
C ILE A 63 -2.00 23.48 0.37
N THR A 64 -2.99 22.63 0.65
CA THR A 64 -4.37 22.85 0.17
C THR A 64 -5.30 23.47 1.22
N GLY A 65 -4.96 23.38 2.49
CA GLY A 65 -5.84 23.76 3.61
C GLY A 65 -6.94 22.74 3.90
N LEU A 66 -7.12 21.69 3.06
CA LEU A 66 -8.13 20.67 3.26
C LEU A 66 -7.64 19.64 4.28
N ASP A 67 -8.41 19.41 5.35
CA ASP A 67 -8.10 18.36 6.31
C ASP A 67 -8.44 16.97 5.74
N PRO A 68 -7.46 16.04 5.62
CA PRO A 68 -7.72 14.72 5.11
C PRO A 68 -8.80 13.94 5.87
N GLN A 69 -8.99 14.25 7.16
CA GLN A 69 -10.00 13.58 7.99
C GLN A 69 -11.43 13.95 7.58
N THR A 70 -11.62 15.08 6.89
CA THR A 70 -12.93 15.53 6.41
C THR A 70 -13.30 14.98 5.03
N ILE A 71 -12.39 14.30 4.36
CA ILE A 71 -12.63 13.72 3.04
C ILE A 71 -13.63 12.56 3.16
N PRO A 72 -14.73 12.60 2.39
CA PRO A 72 -15.71 11.51 2.37
C PRO A 72 -15.07 10.25 1.73
N LEU A 73 -15.21 9.10 2.39
CA LEU A 73 -14.66 7.83 1.92
C LEU A 73 -15.55 7.14 0.87
N ASP A 74 -16.58 7.80 0.42
CA ASP A 74 -17.55 7.37 -0.59
C ASP A 74 -17.64 8.34 -1.78
N ASP A 75 -16.67 9.26 -1.91
CA ASP A 75 -16.63 10.17 -3.06
C ASP A 75 -16.63 9.39 -4.38
N PRO A 76 -17.67 9.56 -5.23
CA PRO A 76 -17.86 8.72 -6.40
C PRO A 76 -16.78 8.91 -7.48
N GLU A 77 -16.27 10.12 -7.65
CA GLU A 77 -15.21 10.38 -8.65
C GLU A 77 -13.87 9.76 -8.20
N THR A 78 -13.56 9.84 -6.91
CA THR A 78 -12.40 9.15 -6.35
C THR A 78 -12.53 7.63 -6.46
N MET A 79 -13.72 7.07 -6.19
CA MET A 79 -13.94 5.62 -6.32
C MET A 79 -13.77 5.14 -7.76
N LYS A 80 -14.13 5.95 -8.75
CA LYS A 80 -13.99 5.57 -10.16
C LYS A 80 -12.55 5.34 -10.61
N ILE A 81 -11.54 6.03 -10.02
CA ILE A 81 -10.15 5.86 -10.49
C ILE A 81 -9.59 4.46 -10.28
N PHE A 82 -10.20 3.67 -9.39
CA PHE A 82 -9.84 2.28 -9.19
C PHE A 82 -10.40 1.34 -10.27
N ARG A 83 -11.20 1.86 -11.21
CA ARG A 83 -11.77 1.10 -12.34
C ARG A 83 -11.47 1.68 -13.71
N THR A 84 -11.21 2.98 -13.77
CA THR A 84 -10.99 3.73 -15.01
C THR A 84 -10.14 4.96 -14.74
N SER A 85 -9.47 5.47 -15.76
CA SER A 85 -8.76 6.76 -15.70
C SER A 85 -9.64 7.97 -16.07
N GLU A 86 -10.92 7.77 -16.38
CA GLU A 86 -11.85 8.82 -16.81
C GLU A 86 -11.89 10.03 -15.88
N PRO A 87 -11.98 9.91 -14.53
CA PRO A 87 -12.01 11.07 -13.64
C PRO A 87 -10.74 11.92 -13.68
N LEU A 88 -9.64 11.38 -14.21
CA LEU A 88 -8.41 12.13 -14.44
C LEU A 88 -8.42 12.90 -15.75
N GLY A 89 -9.46 12.71 -16.60
CA GLY A 89 -9.58 13.36 -17.91
C GLY A 89 -8.62 12.82 -18.98
N VAL A 90 -8.07 11.62 -18.79
CA VAL A 90 -7.06 11.04 -19.70
C VAL A 90 -7.29 9.55 -19.90
N THR A 91 -6.74 8.99 -20.99
CA THR A 91 -6.49 7.57 -21.18
C THR A 91 -5.01 7.29 -20.99
N LEU A 92 -4.67 6.11 -20.49
CA LEU A 92 -3.31 5.68 -20.19
C LEU A 92 -2.96 4.40 -20.96
N ASP A 93 -3.53 4.24 -22.15
CA ASP A 93 -3.35 3.06 -23.01
C ASP A 93 -1.88 2.84 -23.36
N GLU A 94 -1.11 3.92 -23.51
CA GLU A 94 0.33 3.88 -23.81
C GLU A 94 1.16 3.23 -22.67
N LEU A 95 0.59 3.18 -21.45
CA LEU A 95 1.18 2.50 -20.30
C LEU A 95 0.58 1.11 -20.04
N ASP A 96 -0.30 0.63 -20.94
CA ASP A 96 -1.13 -0.58 -20.70
C ASP A 96 -1.91 -0.51 -19.37
N CYS A 97 -2.46 0.67 -19.10
CA CYS A 97 -3.14 0.97 -17.84
C CYS A 97 -4.49 1.63 -18.11
N ASP A 98 -5.57 0.96 -17.73
CA ASP A 98 -6.95 1.44 -17.88
C ASP A 98 -7.54 1.99 -16.57
N VAL A 99 -6.77 1.95 -15.46
CA VAL A 99 -7.18 2.48 -14.16
C VAL A 99 -6.39 3.74 -13.78
N GLY A 100 -7.00 4.61 -12.97
CA GLY A 100 -6.39 5.87 -12.54
C GLY A 100 -5.56 5.78 -11.26
N SER A 101 -5.17 4.59 -10.81
CA SER A 101 -4.56 4.38 -9.49
C SER A 101 -3.02 4.48 -9.48
N ILE A 102 -2.38 4.86 -10.60
CA ILE A 102 -0.93 5.13 -10.62
C ILE A 102 -0.57 6.12 -9.51
N ALA A 103 0.50 5.85 -8.78
CA ALA A 103 0.98 6.65 -7.63
C ALA A 103 0.08 6.68 -6.40
N ILE A 104 -1.03 5.95 -6.39
CA ILE A 104 -1.85 5.80 -5.18
C ILE A 104 -1.23 4.72 -4.28
N PRO A 105 -0.97 5.00 -2.99
CA PRO A 105 -0.51 3.99 -2.05
C PRO A 105 -1.39 2.75 -2.10
N GLU A 106 -0.83 1.57 -1.89
CA GLU A 106 -1.51 0.27 -1.92
C GLU A 106 -1.99 -0.19 -3.31
N PHE A 107 -2.36 0.72 -4.23
CA PHE A 107 -3.05 0.41 -5.48
C PHE A 107 -2.29 0.80 -6.75
N GLY A 108 -1.09 1.37 -6.62
CA GLY A 108 -0.33 1.94 -7.75
C GLY A 108 0.60 0.96 -8.46
N THR A 109 0.93 -0.18 -7.88
CA THR A 109 1.82 -1.18 -8.48
C THR A 109 1.17 -1.89 -9.66
N THR A 110 1.94 -2.35 -10.64
CA THR A 110 1.44 -3.09 -11.79
C THR A 110 0.62 -4.31 -11.38
N PHE A 111 1.07 -5.02 -10.35
CA PHE A 111 0.35 -6.18 -9.81
C PHE A 111 -1.06 -5.81 -9.31
N VAL A 112 -1.17 -4.76 -8.48
CA VAL A 112 -2.47 -4.36 -7.92
C VAL A 112 -3.34 -3.70 -8.98
N ARG A 113 -2.77 -2.94 -9.93
CA ARG A 113 -3.52 -2.41 -11.08
C ARG A 113 -4.18 -3.55 -11.90
N GLN A 114 -3.48 -4.69 -12.07
CA GLN A 114 -4.09 -5.86 -12.70
C GLN A 114 -5.23 -6.44 -11.87
N MET A 115 -5.08 -6.53 -10.54
CA MET A 115 -6.17 -6.96 -9.66
C MET A 115 -7.39 -6.02 -9.76
N LEU A 116 -7.19 -4.71 -9.83
CA LEU A 116 -8.25 -3.73 -10.04
C LEU A 116 -8.97 -3.93 -11.38
N LYS A 117 -8.22 -4.24 -12.44
CA LYS A 117 -8.75 -4.57 -13.75
C LYS A 117 -9.61 -5.83 -13.72
N ASP A 118 -9.15 -6.87 -13.02
CA ASP A 118 -9.86 -8.15 -12.91
C ASP A 118 -11.13 -8.03 -12.05
N THR A 119 -11.14 -7.18 -11.03
CA THR A 119 -12.19 -7.13 -10.00
C THR A 119 -13.17 -5.96 -10.15
N ARG A 120 -12.75 -4.85 -10.77
CA ARG A 120 -13.56 -3.65 -11.01
C ARG A 120 -14.32 -3.13 -9.76
N PRO A 121 -13.62 -2.80 -8.65
CA PRO A 121 -14.26 -2.44 -7.38
C PRO A 121 -15.11 -1.17 -7.48
N THR A 122 -16.21 -1.16 -6.71
CA THR A 122 -17.16 -0.05 -6.65
C THR A 122 -17.36 0.51 -5.25
N THR A 123 -16.81 -0.17 -4.24
CA THR A 123 -17.00 0.17 -2.84
C THR A 123 -15.68 0.15 -2.06
N MET A 124 -15.65 0.87 -0.93
CA MET A 124 -14.53 0.85 0.01
C MET A 124 -14.26 -0.57 0.54
N GLU A 125 -15.31 -1.36 0.76
CA GLU A 125 -15.19 -2.75 1.20
C GLU A 125 -14.42 -3.61 0.18
N GLU A 126 -14.72 -3.44 -1.10
CA GLU A 126 -14.02 -4.16 -2.18
C GLU A 126 -12.54 -3.73 -2.29
N LEU A 127 -12.24 -2.44 -2.11
CA LEU A 127 -10.86 -1.95 -2.04
C LEU A 127 -10.10 -2.57 -0.85
N LEU A 128 -10.75 -2.67 0.31
CA LEU A 128 -10.19 -3.29 1.50
C LEU A 128 -9.87 -4.79 1.24
N ARG A 129 -10.77 -5.49 0.56
CA ARG A 129 -10.56 -6.88 0.16
C ARG A 129 -9.37 -7.03 -0.79
N ILE A 130 -9.27 -6.18 -1.80
CA ILE A 130 -8.14 -6.17 -2.74
C ILE A 130 -6.81 -5.91 -2.01
N SER A 131 -6.78 -4.98 -1.07
CA SER A 131 -5.60 -4.73 -0.23
C SER A 131 -5.22 -5.97 0.58
N GLY A 132 -6.18 -6.64 1.21
CA GLY A 132 -5.93 -7.90 1.91
C GLY A 132 -5.37 -9.00 1.01
N LEU A 133 -5.92 -9.14 -0.20
CA LEU A 133 -5.48 -10.12 -1.20
C LEU A 133 -4.07 -9.83 -1.72
N SER A 134 -3.70 -8.56 -1.85
CA SER A 134 -2.40 -8.14 -2.40
C SER A 134 -1.23 -8.28 -1.43
N HIS A 135 -1.49 -8.21 -0.13
CA HIS A 135 -0.47 -8.26 0.92
C HIS A 135 -0.14 -9.67 1.41
N GLY A 136 -1.01 -10.63 1.17
CA GLY A 136 -0.79 -12.02 1.58
C GLY A 136 0.11 -12.79 0.61
N THR A 137 0.58 -13.95 1.04
CA THR A 137 1.30 -14.91 0.19
C THR A 137 0.37 -16.05 -0.18
N ASP A 138 0.25 -16.36 -1.47
CA ASP A 138 -0.64 -17.39 -2.04
C ASP A 138 -2.12 -17.16 -1.67
N VAL A 139 -2.53 -15.91 -1.56
CA VAL A 139 -3.92 -15.52 -1.30
C VAL A 139 -4.64 -15.16 -2.59
N TRP A 140 -4.02 -14.40 -3.50
CA TRP A 140 -4.60 -14.00 -4.78
C TRP A 140 -4.23 -14.94 -5.91
N LEU A 141 -2.96 -14.94 -6.36
CA LEU A 141 -2.50 -15.77 -7.48
C LEU A 141 -2.63 -17.26 -7.17
N GLY A 142 -3.18 -18.02 -8.13
CA GLY A 142 -3.40 -19.44 -7.97
C GLY A 142 -4.45 -19.81 -6.89
N ASN A 143 -5.16 -18.84 -6.33
CA ASN A 143 -6.15 -19.03 -5.28
C ASN A 143 -7.41 -18.17 -5.54
N ALA A 144 -7.60 -17.05 -4.85
CA ALA A 144 -8.81 -16.23 -4.96
C ALA A 144 -9.04 -15.73 -6.40
N GLN A 145 -7.98 -15.44 -7.16
CA GLN A 145 -8.10 -15.03 -8.56
C GLN A 145 -8.85 -16.08 -9.41
N GLU A 146 -8.47 -17.34 -9.30
CA GLU A 146 -9.11 -18.43 -10.03
C GLU A 146 -10.59 -18.56 -9.65
N LEU A 147 -10.92 -18.42 -8.37
CA LEU A 147 -12.29 -18.49 -7.87
C LEU A 147 -13.16 -17.35 -8.41
N VAL A 148 -12.62 -16.14 -8.46
CA VAL A 148 -13.33 -14.96 -8.96
C VAL A 148 -13.50 -15.02 -10.48
N LEU A 149 -12.44 -15.31 -11.24
CA LEU A 149 -12.48 -15.34 -12.70
C LEU A 149 -13.34 -16.50 -13.23
N SER A 150 -13.37 -17.65 -12.54
CA SER A 150 -14.25 -18.78 -12.91
C SER A 150 -15.71 -18.59 -12.50
N GLY A 151 -16.02 -17.57 -11.69
CA GLY A 151 -17.35 -17.38 -11.12
C GLY A 151 -17.72 -18.36 -10.01
N THR A 152 -16.76 -19.14 -9.50
CA THR A 152 -16.98 -20.07 -8.38
C THR A 152 -17.33 -19.32 -7.09
N ALA A 153 -16.69 -18.17 -6.86
CA ALA A 153 -16.99 -17.27 -5.76
C ALA A 153 -16.80 -15.82 -6.20
N THR A 154 -17.49 -14.89 -5.53
CA THR A 154 -17.34 -13.46 -5.78
C THR A 154 -16.22 -12.86 -4.92
N LEU A 155 -15.77 -11.63 -5.24
CA LEU A 155 -14.81 -10.90 -4.42
C LEU A 155 -15.27 -10.77 -2.95
N SER A 156 -16.58 -10.66 -2.71
CA SER A 156 -17.16 -10.58 -1.37
C SER A 156 -17.15 -11.91 -0.60
N GLN A 157 -16.94 -13.03 -1.28
CA GLN A 157 -16.98 -14.37 -0.68
C GLN A 157 -15.59 -14.97 -0.45
N VAL A 158 -14.61 -14.64 -1.31
CA VAL A 158 -13.25 -15.19 -1.20
C VAL A 158 -12.53 -14.72 0.08
N ILE A 159 -11.56 -15.50 0.51
CA ILE A 159 -10.75 -15.19 1.69
C ILE A 159 -9.75 -14.10 1.34
N CYS A 160 -9.86 -12.93 1.96
CA CYS A 160 -9.00 -11.77 1.73
C CYS A 160 -8.09 -11.46 2.91
N THR A 161 -8.61 -11.55 4.13
CA THR A 161 -7.90 -11.29 5.37
C THR A 161 -8.08 -12.47 6.33
N ARG A 162 -7.20 -12.57 7.34
CA ARG A 162 -7.31 -13.64 8.34
C ARG A 162 -8.66 -13.64 9.07
N ASP A 163 -9.22 -12.44 9.29
CA ASP A 163 -10.50 -12.26 9.96
C ASP A 163 -11.67 -12.90 9.19
N ASP A 164 -11.58 -12.96 7.86
CA ASP A 164 -12.59 -13.59 7.02
C ASP A 164 -12.75 -15.07 7.34
N ILE A 165 -11.65 -15.78 7.63
CA ILE A 165 -11.69 -17.20 7.97
C ILE A 165 -12.45 -17.41 9.28
N MET A 166 -12.06 -16.72 10.33
CA MET A 166 -12.65 -16.86 11.65
C MET A 166 -14.14 -16.50 11.63
N ASN A 167 -14.46 -15.32 11.07
CA ASN A 167 -15.83 -14.82 11.03
C ASN A 167 -16.75 -15.71 10.19
N TYR A 168 -16.26 -16.19 9.03
CA TYR A 168 -17.02 -17.09 8.17
C TYR A 168 -17.42 -18.38 8.91
N LEU A 169 -16.46 -19.01 9.62
CA LEU A 169 -16.72 -20.24 10.33
C LEU A 169 -17.67 -20.02 11.53
N ILE A 170 -17.50 -18.95 12.30
CA ILE A 170 -18.38 -18.61 13.43
C ILE A 170 -19.80 -18.32 12.94
N LEU A 171 -19.97 -17.55 11.87
CA LEU A 171 -21.28 -17.22 11.32
C LEU A 171 -22.04 -18.45 10.78
N ARG A 172 -21.32 -19.51 10.41
CA ARG A 172 -21.94 -20.82 10.04
C ARG A 172 -22.23 -21.73 11.22
N GLY A 173 -22.03 -21.26 12.45
CA GLY A 173 -22.28 -22.03 13.66
C GLY A 173 -21.07 -22.83 14.16
N GLY A 174 -19.88 -22.55 13.64
CA GLY A 174 -18.64 -23.17 14.09
C GLY A 174 -18.25 -22.77 15.51
N ASP A 175 -17.54 -23.66 16.20
CA ASP A 175 -16.97 -23.37 17.52
C ASP A 175 -15.99 -22.19 17.44
N PRO A 176 -16.14 -21.14 18.26
CA PRO A 176 -15.30 -19.95 18.20
C PRO A 176 -13.82 -20.24 18.46
N SER A 177 -13.50 -21.15 19.38
CA SER A 177 -12.11 -21.50 19.72
C SER A 177 -11.45 -22.26 18.55
N MET A 178 -12.15 -23.23 17.96
CA MET A 178 -11.67 -23.96 16.79
C MET A 178 -11.55 -23.04 15.56
N SER A 179 -12.50 -22.14 15.36
CA SER A 179 -12.47 -21.14 14.28
C SER A 179 -11.27 -20.22 14.40
N PHE A 180 -10.94 -19.75 15.60
CA PHE A 180 -9.74 -18.95 15.89
C PHE A 180 -8.46 -19.75 15.62
N LYS A 181 -8.37 -21.00 16.12
CA LYS A 181 -7.20 -21.88 15.87
C LYS A 181 -6.99 -22.15 14.37
N THR A 182 -8.07 -22.37 13.64
CA THR A 182 -8.04 -22.57 12.19
C THR A 182 -7.50 -21.32 11.49
N MET A 183 -8.02 -20.14 11.81
CA MET A 183 -7.54 -18.87 11.30
C MET A 183 -6.04 -18.67 11.58
N GLU A 184 -5.60 -18.89 12.84
CA GLU A 184 -4.19 -18.75 13.23
C GLU A 184 -3.26 -19.74 12.50
N SER A 185 -3.72 -20.98 12.27
CA SER A 185 -2.96 -21.97 11.51
C SER A 185 -2.79 -21.56 10.06
N VAL A 186 -3.87 -21.14 9.42
CA VAL A 186 -3.87 -20.73 8.00
C VAL A 186 -3.02 -19.47 7.79
N ARG A 187 -3.21 -18.42 8.61
CA ARG A 187 -2.48 -17.17 8.42
C ARG A 187 -0.95 -17.30 8.57
N LYS A 188 -0.50 -18.30 9.31
CA LYS A 188 0.91 -18.65 9.51
C LYS A 188 1.44 -19.65 8.47
N GLY A 189 0.63 -20.04 7.50
CA GLY A 189 1.00 -20.99 6.45
C GLY A 189 1.16 -22.43 6.92
N ARG A 190 0.62 -22.78 8.08
CA ARG A 190 0.68 -24.14 8.63
C ARG A 190 -0.37 -25.07 8.02
N GLY A 191 -1.31 -24.52 7.25
CA GLY A 191 -2.40 -25.27 6.64
C GLY A 191 -3.48 -25.69 7.64
N LEU A 192 -4.20 -26.78 7.31
CA LEU A 192 -5.31 -27.31 8.10
C LEU A 192 -4.93 -28.67 8.67
N THR A 193 -5.27 -28.91 9.94
CA THR A 193 -5.24 -30.25 10.55
C THR A 193 -6.48 -31.04 10.17
N PRO A 194 -6.47 -32.40 10.27
CA PRO A 194 -7.67 -33.20 10.05
C PRO A 194 -8.86 -32.76 10.91
N GLU A 195 -8.62 -32.41 12.16
CA GLU A 195 -9.66 -31.91 13.10
C GLU A 195 -10.28 -30.59 12.63
N MET A 196 -9.45 -29.66 12.11
CA MET A 196 -9.93 -28.40 11.53
C MET A 196 -10.79 -28.65 10.29
N GLU A 197 -10.37 -29.56 9.40
CA GLU A 197 -11.15 -29.91 8.21
C GLU A 197 -12.48 -30.57 8.58
N GLU A 198 -12.49 -31.46 9.56
CA GLU A 198 -13.72 -32.09 10.06
C GLU A 198 -14.69 -31.06 10.62
N HIS A 199 -14.19 -30.14 11.45
CA HIS A 199 -14.98 -29.01 11.96
C HIS A 199 -15.58 -28.18 10.82
N MET A 200 -14.78 -27.83 9.79
CA MET A 200 -15.27 -27.07 8.63
C MET A 200 -16.36 -27.83 7.86
N ARG A 201 -16.19 -29.14 7.66
CA ARG A 201 -17.20 -29.96 6.99
C ARG A 201 -18.48 -30.13 7.80
N SER A 202 -18.36 -30.22 9.12
CA SER A 202 -19.53 -30.38 10.01
C SER A 202 -20.47 -29.16 10.01
N ILE A 203 -20.00 -27.99 9.55
CA ILE A 203 -20.76 -26.75 9.39
C ILE A 203 -21.02 -26.39 7.92
N ASP A 204 -20.98 -27.38 7.04
CA ASP A 204 -21.23 -27.24 5.60
C ASP A 204 -20.35 -26.19 4.91
N THR A 205 -19.07 -26.07 5.29
CA THR A 205 -18.11 -25.20 4.61
C THR A 205 -17.86 -25.71 3.19
N PRO A 206 -18.00 -24.87 2.13
CA PRO A 206 -17.76 -25.30 0.76
C PRO A 206 -16.33 -25.80 0.54
N GLN A 207 -16.16 -26.80 -0.32
CA GLN A 207 -14.86 -27.39 -0.59
C GLN A 207 -13.85 -26.36 -1.11
N TRP A 208 -14.27 -25.43 -1.98
CA TRP A 208 -13.39 -24.37 -2.49
C TRP A 208 -12.80 -23.48 -1.37
N PHE A 209 -13.55 -23.26 -0.28
CA PHE A 209 -13.08 -22.49 0.87
C PHE A 209 -12.00 -23.25 1.63
N ILE A 210 -12.22 -24.54 1.87
CA ILE A 210 -11.24 -25.44 2.50
C ILE A 210 -9.96 -25.49 1.66
N ASP A 211 -10.09 -25.66 0.34
CA ASP A 211 -8.96 -25.72 -0.59
C ASP A 211 -8.20 -24.38 -0.64
N SER A 212 -8.90 -23.25 -0.59
CA SER A 212 -8.31 -21.93 -0.48
C SER A 212 -7.47 -21.79 0.80
N CYS A 213 -8.00 -22.21 1.95
CA CYS A 213 -7.25 -22.21 3.22
C CYS A 213 -5.93 -23.00 3.14
N LYS A 214 -5.92 -24.12 2.42
CA LYS A 214 -4.72 -24.98 2.26
C LYS A 214 -3.62 -24.32 1.41
N LYS A 215 -3.99 -23.45 0.48
CA LYS A 215 -3.03 -22.75 -0.40
C LYS A 215 -2.32 -21.60 0.31
N ILE A 216 -3.00 -20.91 1.23
CA ILE A 216 -2.51 -19.70 1.89
C ILE A 216 -1.26 -19.94 2.71
N LYS A 217 -0.24 -19.08 2.54
CA LYS A 217 1.02 -19.13 3.30
C LYS A 217 1.15 -18.01 4.31
N TYR A 218 0.59 -16.83 4.03
CA TYR A 218 0.59 -15.71 4.95
C TYR A 218 -0.57 -14.76 4.68
N MET A 219 -1.18 -14.23 5.75
CA MET A 219 -2.30 -13.30 5.65
C MET A 219 -2.16 -12.13 6.62
N PHE A 220 -2.62 -10.97 6.15
CA PHE A 220 -2.76 -9.77 6.96
C PHE A 220 -4.11 -9.67 7.69
N PRO A 221 -4.18 -8.92 8.80
CA PRO A 221 -5.44 -8.63 9.47
C PRO A 221 -6.27 -7.58 8.71
N ARG A 222 -7.59 -7.67 8.84
CA ARG A 222 -8.53 -6.71 8.23
C ARG A 222 -8.31 -5.28 8.73
N ALA A 223 -7.98 -5.09 10.01
CA ALA A 223 -7.71 -3.78 10.59
C ALA A 223 -6.51 -3.08 9.93
N HIS A 224 -5.46 -3.83 9.59
CA HIS A 224 -4.32 -3.31 8.83
C HIS A 224 -4.76 -2.82 7.46
N ALA A 225 -5.46 -3.65 6.68
CA ALA A 225 -5.97 -3.27 5.37
C ALA A 225 -6.87 -2.02 5.45
N ALA A 226 -7.77 -1.96 6.43
CA ALA A 226 -8.66 -0.80 6.60
C ALA A 226 -7.90 0.51 6.82
N ALA A 227 -6.88 0.51 7.70
CA ALA A 227 -6.09 1.70 7.99
C ALA A 227 -5.39 2.24 6.73
N TYR A 228 -4.72 1.37 5.98
CA TYR A 228 -3.97 1.76 4.78
C TYR A 228 -4.88 2.14 3.60
N VAL A 229 -5.98 1.44 3.40
CA VAL A 229 -6.95 1.76 2.34
C VAL A 229 -7.62 3.12 2.60
N MET A 230 -7.95 3.45 3.84
CA MET A 230 -8.48 4.77 4.18
C MET A 230 -7.49 5.89 3.86
N MET A 231 -6.20 5.71 4.18
CA MET A 231 -5.16 6.67 3.80
C MET A 231 -5.02 6.78 2.28
N ALA A 232 -4.96 5.64 1.59
CA ALA A 232 -4.85 5.59 0.13
C ALA A 232 -6.02 6.29 -0.56
N PHE A 233 -7.25 6.09 -0.10
CA PHE A 233 -8.44 6.74 -0.64
C PHE A 233 -8.39 8.27 -0.46
N ARG A 234 -7.92 8.73 0.70
CA ARG A 234 -7.72 10.17 0.95
C ARG A 234 -6.67 10.76 0.01
N VAL A 235 -5.56 10.08 -0.22
CA VAL A 235 -4.55 10.50 -1.21
C VAL A 235 -5.14 10.51 -2.62
N ALA A 236 -5.95 9.50 -2.97
CA ALA A 236 -6.65 9.42 -4.25
C ALA A 236 -7.62 10.59 -4.47
N TYR A 237 -8.31 11.04 -3.43
CA TYR A 237 -9.16 12.22 -3.48
C TYR A 237 -8.39 13.47 -3.93
N TYR A 238 -7.21 13.73 -3.36
CA TYR A 238 -6.36 14.84 -3.80
C TYR A 238 -5.90 14.68 -5.25
N LYS A 239 -5.58 13.46 -5.67
CA LYS A 239 -5.21 13.19 -7.07
C LYS A 239 -6.32 13.59 -8.04
N VAL A 240 -7.58 13.29 -7.72
CA VAL A 240 -8.75 13.60 -8.55
C VAL A 240 -9.06 15.10 -8.52
N HIS A 241 -9.20 15.65 -7.32
CA HIS A 241 -9.76 16.99 -7.10
C HIS A 241 -8.72 18.11 -7.01
N MET A 242 -7.47 17.80 -6.62
CA MET A 242 -6.38 18.76 -6.39
C MET A 242 -5.05 18.27 -7.00
N PRO A 243 -5.01 18.03 -8.31
CA PRO A 243 -3.87 17.32 -8.95
C PRO A 243 -2.53 18.03 -8.78
N LEU A 244 -2.48 19.35 -8.83
CA LEU A 244 -1.22 20.10 -8.65
C LEU A 244 -0.57 19.80 -7.28
N ALA A 245 -1.39 19.81 -6.21
CA ALA A 245 -0.90 19.48 -4.88
C ALA A 245 -0.47 18.02 -4.78
N PHE A 246 -1.28 17.10 -5.35
CA PHE A 246 -0.96 15.68 -5.36
C PHE A 246 0.38 15.39 -6.03
N TYR A 247 0.61 15.85 -7.25
CA TYR A 247 1.87 15.60 -7.97
C TYR A 247 3.06 16.29 -7.31
N SER A 248 2.89 17.52 -6.84
CA SER A 248 3.95 18.24 -6.12
C SER A 248 4.44 17.48 -4.87
N VAL A 249 3.51 16.97 -4.08
CA VAL A 249 3.83 16.18 -2.87
C VAL A 249 4.42 14.81 -3.23
N TYR A 250 3.83 14.12 -4.22
CA TYR A 250 4.33 12.83 -4.67
C TYR A 250 5.80 12.89 -5.07
N TYR A 251 6.17 13.88 -5.88
CA TYR A 251 7.57 14.05 -6.30
C TYR A 251 8.48 14.52 -5.17
N THR A 252 7.98 15.34 -4.26
CA THR A 252 8.76 15.81 -3.10
C THR A 252 9.20 14.65 -2.21
N VAL A 253 8.30 13.73 -1.92
CA VAL A 253 8.60 12.56 -1.08
C VAL A 253 9.56 11.59 -1.77
N ARG A 254 9.66 11.66 -3.10
CA ARG A 254 10.51 10.79 -3.94
C ARG A 254 11.62 11.56 -4.67
N ALA A 255 11.97 12.74 -4.18
CA ALA A 255 12.92 13.63 -4.84
C ALA A 255 14.28 12.98 -5.11
N ASP A 256 14.75 12.11 -4.22
CA ASP A 256 16.05 11.41 -4.36
C ASP A 256 16.10 10.44 -5.55
N ALA A 257 14.95 9.93 -6.00
CA ALA A 257 14.84 9.04 -7.15
C ALA A 257 14.41 9.78 -8.43
N PHE A 258 14.14 11.08 -8.34
CA PHE A 258 13.70 11.90 -9.46
C PHE A 258 14.88 12.37 -10.30
N ASP A 259 14.78 12.26 -11.62
CA ASP A 259 15.77 12.78 -12.58
C ASP A 259 15.06 13.73 -13.55
N ILE A 260 15.33 15.05 -13.42
CA ILE A 260 14.68 16.06 -14.24
C ILE A 260 15.03 15.91 -15.74
N ALA A 261 16.23 15.49 -16.08
CA ALA A 261 16.63 15.32 -17.48
C ALA A 261 15.81 14.23 -18.20
N GLN A 262 15.35 13.24 -17.46
CA GLN A 262 14.49 12.18 -17.97
C GLN A 262 12.99 12.55 -17.92
N ALA A 263 12.59 13.42 -16.99
CA ALA A 263 11.21 13.78 -16.73
C ALA A 263 10.71 15.01 -17.51
N GLU A 264 11.61 15.89 -17.96
CA GLU A 264 11.26 17.09 -18.71
C GLU A 264 11.00 16.84 -20.20
N GLY A 265 10.35 17.79 -20.88
CA GLY A 265 10.15 17.77 -22.34
C GLY A 265 8.82 17.19 -22.79
N GLY A 266 7.89 16.99 -21.86
CA GLY A 266 6.50 16.62 -22.15
C GLY A 266 6.26 15.13 -22.38
N ALA A 267 4.98 14.76 -22.53
CA ALA A 267 4.51 13.38 -22.53
C ALA A 267 5.22 12.47 -23.54
N GLN A 268 5.51 12.97 -24.76
CA GLN A 268 6.14 12.18 -25.83
C GLN A 268 7.58 11.75 -25.46
N LYS A 269 8.37 12.69 -24.93
CA LYS A 269 9.75 12.39 -24.51
C LYS A 269 9.74 11.45 -23.29
N VAL A 270 8.88 11.71 -22.32
CA VAL A 270 8.75 10.87 -21.13
C VAL A 270 8.35 9.44 -21.51
N LEU A 271 7.40 9.27 -22.44
CA LEU A 271 7.00 7.95 -22.95
C LEU A 271 8.16 7.22 -23.64
N ALA A 272 8.97 7.93 -24.43
CA ALA A 272 10.16 7.34 -25.03
C ALA A 272 11.16 6.83 -23.97
N ASN A 273 11.38 7.60 -22.90
CA ASN A 273 12.25 7.21 -21.78
C ASN A 273 11.68 6.00 -21.00
N ILE A 274 10.38 5.98 -20.74
CA ILE A 274 9.67 4.83 -20.15
C ILE A 274 9.92 3.56 -20.98
N ASN A 275 9.71 3.64 -22.30
CA ASN A 275 9.87 2.51 -23.19
C ASN A 275 11.33 2.05 -23.29
N ALA A 276 12.29 2.97 -23.21
CA ALA A 276 13.72 2.64 -23.19
C ALA A 276 14.09 1.83 -21.94
N ILE A 277 13.58 2.20 -20.75
CA ILE A 277 13.81 1.44 -19.51
C ILE A 277 13.09 0.09 -19.58
N LYS A 278 11.81 0.06 -19.96
CA LYS A 278 11.04 -1.19 -20.09
C LYS A 278 11.70 -2.20 -21.04
N LYS A 279 12.34 -1.72 -22.11
CA LYS A 279 13.04 -2.60 -23.07
C LYS A 279 14.24 -3.32 -22.46
N LYS A 280 14.84 -2.78 -21.39
CA LYS A 280 15.95 -3.45 -20.68
C LYS A 280 15.48 -4.67 -19.92
N GLY A 281 14.21 -4.73 -19.52
CA GLY A 281 13.67 -5.85 -18.74
C GLY A 281 14.49 -6.10 -17.47
N ASN A 282 14.97 -7.31 -17.29
CA ASN A 282 15.77 -7.71 -16.11
C ASN A 282 17.17 -7.07 -16.05
N ASP A 283 17.62 -6.40 -17.12
CA ASP A 283 18.90 -5.70 -17.15
C ASP A 283 18.79 -4.25 -16.62
N ALA A 284 17.59 -3.79 -16.28
CA ALA A 284 17.40 -2.50 -15.62
C ALA A 284 17.91 -2.57 -14.18
N ASP A 285 18.70 -1.59 -13.77
CA ASP A 285 19.14 -1.50 -12.38
C ASP A 285 18.03 -0.93 -11.47
N LYS A 286 18.24 -1.02 -10.15
CA LYS A 286 17.27 -0.56 -9.16
C LYS A 286 16.92 0.93 -9.29
N LYS A 287 17.89 1.77 -9.67
CA LYS A 287 17.69 3.20 -9.89
C LYS A 287 16.77 3.45 -11.09
N GLU A 288 16.95 2.69 -12.16
CA GLU A 288 16.10 2.76 -13.34
C GLU A 288 14.67 2.26 -13.08
N GLU A 289 14.51 1.21 -12.25
CA GLU A 289 13.18 0.74 -11.84
C GLU A 289 12.44 1.79 -11.01
N ASP A 290 13.13 2.43 -10.05
CA ASP A 290 12.56 3.50 -9.24
C ASP A 290 12.21 4.73 -10.08
N LEU A 291 13.08 5.11 -11.02
CA LEU A 291 12.82 6.18 -11.99
C LEU A 291 11.64 5.85 -12.91
N LEU A 292 11.52 4.61 -13.39
CA LEU A 292 10.42 4.18 -14.25
C LEU A 292 9.06 4.45 -13.56
N THR A 293 8.95 4.14 -12.28
CA THR A 293 7.74 4.41 -11.50
C THR A 293 7.41 5.91 -11.48
N ILE A 294 8.42 6.76 -11.33
CA ILE A 294 8.25 8.22 -11.35
C ILE A 294 7.84 8.71 -12.74
N LEU A 295 8.49 8.22 -13.79
CA LEU A 295 8.19 8.62 -15.18
C LEU A 295 6.78 8.26 -15.61
N GLU A 296 6.21 7.13 -15.16
CA GLU A 296 4.80 6.79 -15.39
C GLU A 296 3.86 7.85 -14.78
N VAL A 297 4.20 8.37 -13.59
CA VAL A 297 3.45 9.45 -12.94
C VAL A 297 3.61 10.79 -13.68
N VAL A 298 4.81 11.11 -14.14
CA VAL A 298 5.07 12.31 -14.95
C VAL A 298 4.31 12.26 -16.28
N PHE A 299 4.28 11.09 -16.92
CA PHE A 299 3.52 10.89 -18.15
C PHE A 299 2.02 11.16 -17.91
N GLU A 300 1.44 10.56 -16.87
CA GLU A 300 0.03 10.81 -16.50
C GLU A 300 -0.21 12.30 -16.24
N MET A 301 0.64 12.93 -15.45
CA MET A 301 0.57 14.36 -15.14
C MET A 301 0.59 15.22 -16.42
N ASN A 302 1.51 14.95 -17.34
CA ASN A 302 1.60 15.67 -18.62
C ASN A 302 0.37 15.46 -19.49
N LYS A 303 -0.18 14.25 -19.54
CA LYS A 303 -1.45 13.94 -20.25
C LYS A 303 -2.61 14.76 -19.67
N ARG A 304 -2.60 15.04 -18.37
CA ARG A 304 -3.59 15.91 -17.68
C ARG A 304 -3.33 17.41 -17.92
N GLY A 305 -2.35 17.78 -18.75
CA GLY A 305 -2.03 19.18 -19.08
C GLY A 305 -1.20 19.89 -18.02
N ILE A 306 -0.63 19.19 -17.04
CA ILE A 306 0.26 19.76 -16.04
C ILE A 306 1.71 19.53 -16.47
N GLU A 307 2.49 20.62 -16.50
CA GLU A 307 3.89 20.62 -16.97
C GLU A 307 4.87 20.86 -15.82
N LEU A 308 6.09 20.36 -16.00
CA LEU A 308 7.24 20.75 -15.18
C LEU A 308 7.84 22.05 -15.68
N LEU A 309 8.17 22.94 -14.75
CA LEU A 309 9.02 24.10 -15.00
C LEU A 309 10.50 23.67 -14.97
N PRO A 310 11.42 24.42 -15.59
CA PRO A 310 12.84 24.18 -15.42
C PRO A 310 13.30 24.47 -13.98
N VAL A 311 14.38 23.82 -13.56
CA VAL A 311 15.08 24.23 -12.32
C VAL A 311 15.58 25.66 -12.46
N ASP A 312 15.38 26.49 -11.44
CA ASP A 312 15.72 27.90 -11.43
C ASP A 312 16.52 28.25 -10.17
N LEU A 313 17.68 28.93 -10.35
CA LEU A 313 18.60 29.26 -9.27
C LEU A 313 17.98 30.11 -8.15
N TYR A 314 16.97 30.92 -8.47
CA TYR A 314 16.37 31.87 -7.53
C TYR A 314 15.02 31.39 -6.98
N LYS A 315 14.35 30.46 -7.69
CA LYS A 315 12.99 30.04 -7.36
C LYS A 315 12.92 28.60 -6.84
N SER A 316 13.76 27.71 -7.34
CA SER A 316 13.76 26.31 -6.90
C SER A 316 14.17 26.18 -5.44
N LYS A 317 13.52 25.25 -4.74
CA LYS A 317 13.90 24.85 -3.38
C LYS A 317 15.01 23.81 -3.40
N ALA A 318 15.61 23.50 -2.25
CA ALA A 318 16.64 22.47 -2.16
C ALA A 318 16.11 21.06 -2.56
N SER A 319 15.01 20.63 -1.94
CA SER A 319 14.46 19.27 -2.10
C SER A 319 12.94 19.20 -2.27
N GLN A 320 12.23 20.33 -2.34
CA GLN A 320 10.78 20.37 -2.39
C GLN A 320 10.30 20.87 -3.75
N PHE A 321 9.41 20.11 -4.39
CA PHE A 321 8.65 20.56 -5.55
C PHE A 321 7.62 21.60 -5.13
N ILE A 322 7.49 22.68 -5.90
CA ILE A 322 6.55 23.78 -5.61
C ILE A 322 5.61 24.02 -6.78
N ILE A 323 4.43 24.55 -6.46
CA ILE A 323 3.41 24.95 -7.44
C ILE A 323 3.65 26.42 -7.81
N GLU A 324 3.79 26.72 -9.10
CA GLU A 324 3.96 28.06 -9.64
C GLU A 324 3.17 28.19 -10.94
N ASP A 325 2.21 29.12 -10.96
CA ASP A 325 1.38 29.44 -12.15
C ASP A 325 0.73 28.21 -12.83
N GLY A 326 0.17 27.29 -12.02
CA GLY A 326 -0.49 26.09 -12.51
C GLY A 326 0.47 25.01 -13.06
N LYS A 327 1.75 25.13 -12.80
CA LYS A 327 2.82 24.18 -13.14
C LYS A 327 3.60 23.78 -11.90
N ILE A 328 4.50 22.82 -12.04
CA ILE A 328 5.31 22.31 -10.94
C ILE A 328 6.78 22.60 -11.19
N ARG A 329 7.43 23.32 -10.26
CA ARG A 329 8.85 23.61 -10.30
C ARG A 329 9.66 22.59 -9.51
N PRO A 330 10.62 21.88 -10.16
CA PRO A 330 11.49 20.92 -9.51
C PRO A 330 12.51 21.60 -8.58
N PRO A 331 12.95 20.89 -7.53
CA PRO A 331 14.02 21.32 -6.65
C PRO A 331 15.41 21.07 -7.26
N PHE A 332 16.45 21.59 -6.60
CA PHE A 332 17.84 21.32 -6.98
C PHE A 332 18.20 19.85 -6.88
N SER A 333 17.70 19.12 -5.88
CA SER A 333 17.94 17.68 -5.71
C SER A 333 17.42 16.80 -6.88
N SER A 334 16.58 17.36 -7.77
CA SER A 334 16.14 16.67 -8.98
C SER A 334 17.16 16.66 -10.13
N VAL A 335 18.25 17.39 -9.97
CA VAL A 335 19.34 17.46 -10.95
C VAL A 335 20.40 16.43 -10.60
N ALA A 336 20.72 15.55 -11.55
CA ALA A 336 21.72 14.52 -11.32
C ALA A 336 23.09 15.12 -10.97
N GLY A 337 23.68 14.67 -9.87
CA GLY A 337 25.00 15.10 -9.39
C GLY A 337 25.02 16.34 -8.50
N VAL A 338 23.87 16.83 -8.07
CA VAL A 338 23.71 17.94 -7.10
C VAL A 338 23.33 17.40 -5.73
#